data_8abf30b83ec743eaaf5851cf8037322e
#
_entry.id   8abf30b83ec743eaaf5851cf8037322e
#
_cell.length_a   1.000
_cell.length_b   1.000
_cell.length_c   1.000
_cell.angle_alpha   90.00
_cell.angle_beta   90.00
_cell.angle_gamma   90.00
#
_symmetry.space_group_name_H-M   'P 1'
#
loop_
_entity.id
_entity.type
_entity.pdbx_description
1 polymer ?
#
loop_
_entity_poly.entity_id
_entity_poly.type
_entity_poly.pdbx_seq_one_letter_code
_entity_poly.pdbx_strand_id
1 'polypeptide(L)'
;LFHPVGDGSTALYYEASRIHDDPKEMADYILNNLNGLTFPGWEPERMAKLDELFELYRPVTKEKLWENLKYFLEAIMPTCKECDIKMAIHMDDPPWDIFGLPRLLVDAESVDYFLKLVDDPYNCLTLCSGSLNANAKNNVADIVRKHCDRIAFAHIRNVKHFENGDFSEASHRDCDGDTRILDVLKAYHDCGFEGYIRPDHGRHLWTEGPG
;
A
#
# COMPACT_ATOMS: atom_id res chain seq x y z
N LEU A 1 4.80 -7.47 12.91
CA LEU A 1 5.57 -7.51 14.16
C LEU A 1 6.86 -6.72 13.99
N PHE A 2 7.39 -6.22 15.11
CA PHE A 2 8.67 -5.49 15.10
C PHE A 2 9.82 -6.45 15.33
N HIS A 3 10.77 -6.47 14.40
CA HIS A 3 11.99 -7.28 14.53
C HIS A 3 13.22 -6.37 14.64
N PRO A 4 14.20 -6.71 15.50
CA PRO A 4 15.44 -5.96 15.58
C PRO A 4 16.22 -6.08 14.27
N VAL A 5 16.77 -4.95 13.83
CA VAL A 5 17.71 -4.86 12.72
C VAL A 5 19.12 -4.76 13.30
N GLY A 6 20.14 -5.27 12.59
CA GLY A 6 21.50 -5.40 13.12
C GLY A 6 22.18 -4.11 13.56
N ASP A 7 21.60 -2.93 13.29
CA ASP A 7 22.07 -1.61 13.71
C ASP A 7 21.40 -1.08 15.00
N GLY A 8 20.59 -1.88 15.64
CA GLY A 8 19.85 -1.53 16.88
C GLY A 8 18.50 -0.86 16.64
N SER A 9 18.10 -0.59 15.39
CA SER A 9 16.75 -0.17 15.06
C SER A 9 15.81 -1.37 14.97
N THR A 10 14.50 -1.13 14.80
CA THR A 10 13.50 -2.17 14.56
C THR A 10 12.79 -1.93 13.24
N ALA A 11 12.31 -2.99 12.61
CA ALA A 11 11.52 -2.93 11.40
C ALA A 11 10.18 -3.64 11.59
N LEU A 12 9.15 -3.10 10.95
CA LEU A 12 7.89 -3.81 10.81
C LEU A 12 8.09 -4.98 9.84
N TYR A 13 7.62 -6.15 10.23
CA TYR A 13 7.84 -7.41 9.50
C TYR A 13 6.49 -8.06 9.18
N TYR A 14 6.29 -8.43 7.92
CA TYR A 14 5.21 -9.28 7.49
C TYR A 14 5.70 -10.73 7.46
N GLU A 15 5.05 -11.60 8.22
CA GLU A 15 5.32 -13.04 8.26
C GLU A 15 4.06 -13.79 7.82
N ALA A 16 4.08 -14.35 6.62
CA ALA A 16 2.93 -15.05 6.05
C ALA A 16 2.45 -16.21 6.94
N SER A 17 3.39 -16.89 7.61
CA SER A 17 3.09 -18.02 8.52
C SER A 17 2.34 -17.60 9.80
N ARG A 18 2.27 -16.31 10.10
CA ARG A 18 1.56 -15.76 11.27
C ARG A 18 0.24 -15.08 10.91
N ILE A 19 -0.12 -15.07 9.65
CA ILE A 19 -1.43 -14.56 9.24
C ILE A 19 -2.46 -15.62 9.59
N HIS A 20 -3.38 -15.27 10.46
CA HIS A 20 -4.53 -16.12 10.80
C HIS A 20 -5.59 -15.99 9.71
N ASP A 21 -6.25 -17.10 9.38
CA ASP A 21 -7.37 -17.09 8.42
C ASP A 21 -8.58 -16.35 8.99
N ASP A 22 -8.75 -16.39 10.32
CA ASP A 22 -9.79 -15.65 11.03
C ASP A 22 -9.31 -14.19 11.29
N PRO A 23 -9.98 -13.20 10.70
CA PRO A 23 -9.66 -11.79 10.91
C PRO A 23 -9.73 -11.35 12.36
N LYS A 24 -10.62 -11.96 13.17
CA LYS A 24 -10.79 -11.62 14.58
C LYS A 24 -9.60 -12.09 15.39
N GLU A 25 -9.15 -13.34 15.20
CA GLU A 25 -7.95 -13.84 15.86
C GLU A 25 -6.73 -12.98 15.51
N MET A 26 -6.63 -12.54 14.25
CA MET A 26 -5.57 -11.64 13.82
C MET A 26 -5.66 -10.27 14.47
N ALA A 27 -6.86 -9.69 14.56
CA ALA A 27 -7.09 -8.43 15.25
C ALA A 27 -6.72 -8.50 16.73
N ASP A 28 -7.17 -9.52 17.42
CA ASP A 28 -6.85 -9.77 18.84
C ASP A 28 -5.34 -9.96 19.04
N TYR A 29 -4.69 -10.72 18.14
CA TYR A 29 -3.25 -10.91 18.17
C TYR A 29 -2.49 -9.58 18.00
N ILE A 30 -2.86 -8.76 17.04
CA ILE A 30 -2.22 -7.46 16.79
C ILE A 30 -2.44 -6.53 17.98
N LEU A 31 -3.69 -6.37 18.45
CA LEU A 31 -4.01 -5.50 19.59
C LEU A 31 -3.23 -5.87 20.84
N ASN A 32 -3.05 -7.17 21.12
CA ASN A 32 -2.30 -7.64 22.25
C ASN A 32 -0.78 -7.46 22.13
N ASN A 33 -0.27 -7.25 20.90
CA ASN A 33 1.17 -7.13 20.63
C ASN A 33 1.62 -5.72 20.24
N LEU A 34 0.69 -4.75 20.16
CA LEU A 34 1.01 -3.36 19.78
C LEU A 34 1.62 -2.53 20.93
N ASN A 35 1.69 -3.05 22.14
CA ASN A 35 2.25 -2.36 23.32
C ASN A 35 1.73 -0.92 23.50
N GLY A 36 0.42 -0.70 23.21
CA GLY A 36 -0.21 0.62 23.32
C GLY A 36 -0.07 1.51 22.10
N LEU A 37 0.56 1.05 21.02
CA LEU A 37 0.54 1.75 19.73
C LEU A 37 -0.84 1.57 19.08
N THR A 38 -1.44 2.67 18.63
CA THR A 38 -2.68 2.64 17.86
C THR A 38 -2.38 3.07 16.44
N PHE A 39 -2.62 2.20 15.48
CA PHE A 39 -2.54 2.57 14.06
C PHE A 39 -3.86 3.22 13.61
N PRO A 40 -3.81 4.19 12.69
CA PRO A 40 -5.02 4.72 12.06
C PRO A 40 -5.86 3.59 11.46
N GLY A 41 -7.15 3.55 11.82
CA GLY A 41 -8.06 2.48 11.41
C GLY A 41 -8.16 1.29 12.38
N TRP A 42 -7.30 1.23 13.40
CA TRP A 42 -7.27 0.18 14.42
C TRP A 42 -7.79 0.69 15.78
N GLU A 43 -8.57 1.76 15.77
CA GLU A 43 -9.19 2.28 16.98
C GLU A 43 -10.17 1.25 17.57
N PRO A 44 -10.26 1.13 18.89
CA PRO A 44 -11.10 0.12 19.55
C PRO A 44 -12.56 0.08 19.06
N GLU A 45 -13.13 1.25 18.76
CA GLU A 45 -14.50 1.37 18.25
C GLU A 45 -14.67 0.77 16.85
N ARG A 46 -13.63 0.83 16.01
CA ARG A 46 -13.62 0.22 14.68
C ARG A 46 -13.40 -1.28 14.78
N MET A 47 -12.49 -1.70 15.66
CA MET A 47 -12.23 -3.11 15.90
C MET A 47 -13.45 -3.86 16.44
N ALA A 48 -14.27 -3.22 17.28
CA ALA A 48 -15.53 -3.79 17.78
C ALA A 48 -16.55 -4.09 16.67
N LYS A 49 -16.44 -3.43 15.49
CA LYS A 49 -17.30 -3.64 14.31
C LYS A 49 -16.66 -4.54 13.25
N LEU A 50 -15.50 -5.09 13.50
CA LEU A 50 -14.73 -5.82 12.50
C LEU A 50 -15.50 -7.02 11.96
N ASP A 51 -16.12 -7.82 12.83
CA ASP A 51 -16.91 -9.00 12.45
C ASP A 51 -18.07 -8.62 11.53
N GLU A 52 -18.80 -7.54 11.88
CA GLU A 52 -19.91 -7.03 11.07
C GLU A 52 -19.43 -6.59 9.67
N LEU A 53 -18.29 -5.89 9.61
CA LEU A 53 -17.70 -5.45 8.34
C LEU A 53 -17.22 -6.63 7.49
N PHE A 54 -16.61 -7.66 8.10
CA PHE A 54 -16.21 -8.86 7.35
C PHE A 54 -17.41 -9.61 6.79
N GLU A 55 -18.51 -9.76 7.55
CA GLU A 55 -19.74 -10.38 7.03
C GLU A 55 -20.35 -9.58 5.86
N LEU A 56 -20.32 -8.25 5.94
CA LEU A 56 -20.79 -7.39 4.85
C LEU A 56 -19.93 -7.54 3.57
N TYR A 57 -18.61 -7.70 3.71
CA TYR A 57 -17.68 -7.78 2.57
C TYR A 57 -17.48 -9.21 2.05
N ARG A 58 -17.79 -10.25 2.83
CA ARG A 58 -17.63 -11.66 2.43
C ARG A 58 -18.29 -12.01 1.08
N PRO A 59 -19.49 -11.53 0.73
CA PRO A 59 -20.09 -11.77 -0.59
C PRO A 59 -19.57 -10.85 -1.70
N VAL A 60 -18.67 -9.90 -1.39
CA VAL A 60 -18.20 -8.91 -2.35
C VAL A 60 -17.04 -9.47 -3.15
N THR A 61 -17.27 -9.75 -4.44
CA THR A 61 -16.24 -10.24 -5.36
C THR A 61 -15.33 -9.09 -5.83
N LYS A 62 -14.20 -9.44 -6.44
CA LYS A 62 -13.26 -8.47 -7.03
C LYS A 62 -13.93 -7.62 -8.10
N GLU A 63 -14.78 -8.24 -8.94
CA GLU A 63 -15.55 -7.54 -9.96
C GLU A 63 -16.51 -6.53 -9.32
N LYS A 64 -17.17 -6.93 -8.23
CA LYS A 64 -18.08 -6.03 -7.51
C LYS A 64 -17.35 -4.85 -6.86
N LEU A 65 -16.14 -5.06 -6.35
CA LEU A 65 -15.30 -3.96 -5.85
C LEU A 65 -14.92 -3.00 -6.98
N TRP A 66 -14.55 -3.50 -8.16
CA TRP A 66 -14.27 -2.65 -9.32
C TRP A 66 -15.51 -1.85 -9.77
N GLU A 67 -16.69 -2.46 -9.80
CA GLU A 67 -17.95 -1.76 -10.09
C GLU A 67 -18.22 -0.65 -9.08
N ASN A 68 -18.06 -0.94 -7.79
CA ASN A 68 -18.28 0.03 -6.72
C ASN A 68 -17.28 1.20 -6.81
N LEU A 69 -16.01 0.90 -7.08
CA LEU A 69 -14.98 1.93 -7.28
C LEU A 69 -15.29 2.79 -8.50
N LYS A 70 -15.71 2.18 -9.61
CA LYS A 70 -16.14 2.90 -10.80
C LYS A 70 -17.28 3.87 -10.50
N TYR A 71 -18.34 3.38 -9.85
CA TYR A 71 -19.48 4.18 -9.46
C TYR A 71 -19.07 5.39 -8.59
N PHE A 72 -18.21 5.15 -7.62
CA PHE A 72 -17.67 6.22 -6.76
C PHE A 72 -16.88 7.25 -7.56
N LEU A 73 -15.94 6.81 -8.40
CA LEU A 73 -15.11 7.71 -9.20
C LEU A 73 -15.95 8.53 -10.19
N GLU A 74 -16.89 7.92 -10.90
CA GLU A 74 -17.80 8.63 -11.83
C GLU A 74 -18.61 9.71 -11.10
N ALA A 75 -19.04 9.44 -9.87
CA ALA A 75 -19.81 10.38 -9.07
C ALA A 75 -18.97 11.60 -8.60
N ILE A 76 -17.69 11.42 -8.29
CA ILE A 76 -16.84 12.50 -7.74
C ILE A 76 -16.08 13.27 -8.82
N MET A 77 -15.81 12.69 -9.99
CA MET A 77 -14.99 13.33 -11.04
C MET A 77 -15.48 14.73 -11.46
N PRO A 78 -16.78 15.01 -11.60
CA PRO A 78 -17.23 16.37 -11.91
C PRO A 78 -16.75 17.40 -10.87
N THR A 79 -16.88 17.09 -9.59
CA THR A 79 -16.41 17.95 -8.49
C THR A 79 -14.89 18.06 -8.45
N CYS A 80 -14.18 16.97 -8.70
CA CYS A 80 -12.71 16.97 -8.81
C CYS A 80 -12.24 17.96 -9.88
N LYS A 81 -12.90 17.98 -11.05
CA LYS A 81 -12.60 18.91 -12.13
C LYS A 81 -12.95 20.35 -11.77
N GLU A 82 -14.11 20.58 -11.19
CA GLU A 82 -14.56 21.92 -10.78
C GLU A 82 -13.62 22.54 -9.76
N CYS A 83 -13.12 21.73 -8.83
CA CYS A 83 -12.23 22.17 -7.76
C CYS A 83 -10.73 22.10 -8.11
N ASP A 84 -10.37 21.59 -9.28
CA ASP A 84 -8.98 21.29 -9.68
C ASP A 84 -8.25 20.39 -8.68
N ILE A 85 -8.92 19.33 -8.21
CA ILE A 85 -8.39 18.38 -7.23
C ILE A 85 -8.23 17.00 -7.88
N LYS A 86 -7.01 16.50 -7.96
CA LYS A 86 -6.74 15.14 -8.41
C LYS A 86 -7.10 14.13 -7.31
N MET A 87 -7.96 13.18 -7.64
CA MET A 87 -8.24 12.03 -6.77
C MET A 87 -7.18 10.95 -7.01
N ALA A 88 -6.28 10.78 -6.06
CA ALA A 88 -5.14 9.88 -6.20
C ALA A 88 -5.27 8.68 -5.26
N ILE A 89 -5.61 7.51 -5.82
CA ILE A 89 -5.73 6.28 -5.04
C ILE A 89 -4.35 5.71 -4.69
N HIS A 90 -4.21 5.22 -3.47
CA HIS A 90 -3.01 4.51 -3.02
C HIS A 90 -3.09 3.02 -3.39
N MET A 91 -1.94 2.40 -3.62
CA MET A 91 -1.82 0.96 -3.87
C MET A 91 -2.27 0.15 -2.66
N ASP A 92 -2.79 -1.05 -2.91
CA ASP A 92 -3.08 -1.99 -1.82
C ASP A 92 -1.79 -2.47 -1.14
N ASP A 93 -1.83 -2.59 0.18
CA ASP A 93 -0.72 -3.04 1.01
C ASP A 93 -1.23 -4.04 2.07
N PRO A 94 -0.80 -5.29 2.01
CA PRO A 94 0.02 -5.92 0.97
C PRO A 94 -0.71 -6.03 -0.38
N PRO A 95 0.03 -6.17 -1.51
CA PRO A 95 -0.55 -6.22 -2.85
C PRO A 95 -1.00 -7.65 -3.23
N TRP A 96 -1.83 -8.25 -2.40
CA TRP A 96 -2.51 -9.54 -2.59
C TRP A 96 -3.73 -9.63 -1.69
N ASP A 97 -4.63 -10.56 -2.02
CA ASP A 97 -5.83 -10.80 -1.24
C ASP A 97 -5.49 -11.22 0.19
N ILE A 98 -6.23 -10.70 1.17
CA ILE A 98 -6.01 -10.99 2.59
C ILE A 98 -7.34 -11.31 3.27
N PHE A 99 -7.37 -12.30 4.14
CA PHE A 99 -8.57 -12.78 4.85
C PHE A 99 -9.71 -13.20 3.90
N GLY A 100 -9.38 -13.68 2.70
CA GLY A 100 -10.37 -14.00 1.68
C GLY A 100 -11.05 -12.78 1.03
N LEU A 101 -10.61 -11.56 1.35
CA LEU A 101 -11.09 -10.34 0.74
C LEU A 101 -10.19 -9.91 -0.42
N PRO A 102 -10.76 -9.61 -1.59
CA PRO A 102 -9.98 -9.21 -2.76
C PRO A 102 -9.36 -7.82 -2.60
N ARG A 103 -8.19 -7.65 -3.22
CA ARG A 103 -7.48 -6.37 -3.38
C ARG A 103 -7.51 -5.95 -4.85
N LEU A 104 -7.49 -4.65 -5.10
CA LEU A 104 -7.67 -4.09 -6.44
C LEU A 104 -6.35 -3.67 -7.10
N LEU A 105 -5.55 -2.84 -6.45
CA LEU A 105 -4.34 -2.23 -7.01
C LEU A 105 -3.09 -2.95 -6.51
N VAL A 106 -2.75 -4.06 -7.16
CA VAL A 106 -1.76 -5.03 -6.68
C VAL A 106 -0.56 -5.22 -7.62
N ASP A 107 -0.70 -4.81 -8.89
CA ASP A 107 0.30 -5.00 -9.95
C ASP A 107 0.09 -4.03 -11.13
N ALA A 108 0.97 -4.13 -12.14
CA ALA A 108 0.91 -3.29 -13.34
C ALA A 108 -0.40 -3.47 -14.13
N GLU A 109 -0.94 -4.68 -14.20
CA GLU A 109 -2.17 -4.97 -14.93
C GLU A 109 -3.39 -4.32 -14.26
N SER A 110 -3.47 -4.42 -12.95
CA SER A 110 -4.53 -3.79 -12.17
C SER A 110 -4.44 -2.26 -12.19
N VAL A 111 -3.23 -1.68 -12.23
CA VAL A 111 -3.03 -0.25 -12.45
C VAL A 111 -3.54 0.17 -13.84
N ASP A 112 -3.20 -0.58 -14.88
CA ASP A 112 -3.72 -0.35 -16.22
C ASP A 112 -5.25 -0.39 -16.27
N TYR A 113 -5.84 -1.37 -15.60
CA TYR A 113 -7.29 -1.54 -15.53
C TYR A 113 -7.95 -0.38 -14.79
N PHE A 114 -7.41 0.01 -13.63
CA PHE A 114 -7.90 1.15 -12.84
C PHE A 114 -7.94 2.45 -13.65
N LEU A 115 -6.86 2.77 -14.34
CA LEU A 115 -6.78 4.01 -15.09
C LEU A 115 -7.73 4.05 -16.29
N LYS A 116 -8.06 2.88 -16.87
CA LYS A 116 -9.06 2.73 -17.93
C LYS A 116 -10.50 2.68 -17.42
N LEU A 117 -10.69 2.31 -16.15
CA LEU A 117 -12.02 2.18 -15.53
C LEU A 117 -12.80 3.50 -15.57
N VAL A 118 -12.10 4.60 -15.27
CA VAL A 118 -12.53 5.98 -15.48
C VAL A 118 -11.34 6.73 -16.05
N ASP A 119 -11.30 6.84 -17.39
CA ASP A 119 -10.20 7.50 -18.10
C ASP A 119 -10.35 9.01 -18.04
N ASP A 120 -9.86 9.58 -16.97
CA ASP A 120 -9.98 11.00 -16.64
C ASP A 120 -8.65 11.49 -16.01
N PRO A 121 -8.10 12.64 -16.44
CA PRO A 121 -6.85 13.18 -15.90
C PRO A 121 -6.90 13.51 -14.40
N TYR A 122 -8.08 13.60 -13.80
CA TYR A 122 -8.24 13.78 -12.35
C TYR A 122 -8.35 12.46 -11.58
N ASN A 123 -8.50 11.31 -12.27
CA ASN A 123 -8.39 9.99 -11.70
C ASN A 123 -6.93 9.53 -11.73
N CYS A 124 -6.22 9.65 -10.63
CA CYS A 124 -4.76 9.53 -10.52
C CYS A 124 -4.33 8.47 -9.50
N LEU A 125 -3.02 8.32 -9.37
CA LEU A 125 -2.36 7.39 -8.46
C LEU A 125 -1.57 8.14 -7.39
N THR A 126 -1.66 7.68 -6.15
CA THR A 126 -0.60 7.82 -5.15
C THR A 126 0.25 6.56 -5.24
N LEU A 127 1.31 6.60 -6.03
CA LEU A 127 2.12 5.41 -6.28
C LEU A 127 3.11 5.19 -5.16
N CYS A 128 2.89 4.13 -4.38
CA CYS A 128 3.81 3.70 -3.32
C CYS A 128 4.72 2.57 -3.82
N SER A 129 6.01 2.85 -3.85
CA SER A 129 7.00 1.88 -4.33
C SER A 129 7.09 0.65 -3.44
N GLY A 130 7.02 0.81 -2.12
CA GLY A 130 7.12 -0.31 -1.18
C GLY A 130 5.88 -1.20 -1.19
N SER A 131 4.67 -0.61 -1.25
CA SER A 131 3.42 -1.39 -1.33
C SER A 131 3.40 -2.29 -2.55
N LEU A 132 3.71 -1.77 -3.74
CA LEU A 132 3.80 -2.59 -4.94
C LEU A 132 4.95 -3.59 -4.88
N ASN A 133 6.13 -3.16 -4.39
CA ASN A 133 7.29 -4.04 -4.36
C ASN A 133 7.24 -5.08 -3.23
N ALA A 134 6.29 -5.03 -2.30
CA ALA A 134 6.04 -6.16 -1.39
C ALA A 134 5.77 -7.45 -2.19
N ASN A 135 5.21 -7.34 -3.40
CA ASN A 135 5.22 -8.40 -4.39
C ASN A 135 6.47 -8.28 -5.28
N ALA A 136 7.46 -9.15 -5.06
CA ALA A 136 8.73 -9.16 -5.78
C ALA A 136 8.61 -9.31 -7.32
N LYS A 137 7.43 -9.66 -7.84
CA LYS A 137 7.17 -9.74 -9.29
C LYS A 137 6.91 -8.37 -9.92
N ASN A 138 6.61 -7.36 -9.13
CA ASN A 138 6.33 -6.02 -9.64
C ASN A 138 7.62 -5.27 -9.98
N ASN A 139 7.70 -4.74 -11.20
CA ASN A 139 8.71 -3.77 -11.57
C ASN A 139 8.15 -2.35 -11.42
N VAL A 140 8.39 -1.76 -10.27
CA VAL A 140 7.83 -0.44 -9.93
C VAL A 140 8.33 0.66 -10.86
N ALA A 141 9.61 0.63 -11.25
CA ALA A 141 10.17 1.63 -12.15
C ALA A 141 9.50 1.63 -13.54
N ASP A 142 9.12 0.45 -14.04
CA ASP A 142 8.40 0.34 -15.32
C ASP A 142 6.95 0.84 -15.20
N ILE A 143 6.29 0.59 -14.05
CA ILE A 143 4.96 1.15 -13.77
C ILE A 143 5.02 2.68 -13.74
N VAL A 144 6.04 3.27 -13.07
CA VAL A 144 6.26 4.72 -13.06
C VAL A 144 6.43 5.26 -14.47
N ARG A 145 7.33 4.69 -15.29
CA ARG A 145 7.58 5.15 -16.66
C ARG A 145 6.32 5.13 -17.53
N LYS A 146 5.49 4.11 -17.34
CA LYS A 146 4.28 3.90 -18.12
C LYS A 146 3.15 4.88 -17.77
N HIS A 147 3.03 5.24 -16.51
CA HIS A 147 1.88 5.98 -15.97
C HIS A 147 2.23 7.31 -15.30
N CYS A 148 3.39 7.87 -15.60
CA CYS A 148 3.92 9.08 -14.98
C CYS A 148 2.93 10.26 -15.00
N ASP A 149 2.24 10.45 -16.11
CA ASP A 149 1.23 11.50 -16.32
C ASP A 149 -0.01 11.35 -15.44
N ARG A 150 -0.23 10.17 -14.89
CA ARG A 150 -1.36 9.84 -14.02
C ARG A 150 -0.93 9.62 -12.54
N ILE A 151 0.33 9.83 -12.21
CA ILE A 151 0.80 9.81 -10.83
C ILE A 151 0.75 11.24 -10.29
N ALA A 152 -0.11 11.49 -9.30
CA ALA A 152 -0.22 12.80 -8.68
C ALA A 152 0.65 12.94 -7.44
N PHE A 153 0.94 11.84 -6.76
CA PHE A 153 1.76 11.80 -5.57
C PHE A 153 2.59 10.50 -5.53
N ALA A 154 3.83 10.59 -5.12
CA ALA A 154 4.74 9.46 -5.04
C ALA A 154 5.16 9.18 -3.59
N HIS A 155 5.02 7.93 -3.16
CA HIS A 155 5.62 7.44 -1.93
C HIS A 155 6.86 6.63 -2.27
N ILE A 156 8.00 7.03 -1.74
CA ILE A 156 9.25 6.29 -1.85
C ILE A 156 9.45 5.50 -0.57
N ARG A 157 9.23 4.21 -0.68
CA ARG A 157 9.34 3.24 0.42
C ARG A 157 10.15 2.05 -0.05
N ASN A 158 11.01 1.53 0.79
CA ASN A 158 11.84 0.38 0.51
C ASN A 158 11.43 -0.81 1.38
N VAL A 159 11.35 -1.98 0.77
CA VAL A 159 11.08 -3.24 1.46
C VAL A 159 12.16 -4.25 1.14
N LYS A 160 12.39 -5.18 2.06
CA LYS A 160 13.30 -6.30 1.88
C LYS A 160 12.53 -7.61 1.87
N HIS A 161 12.77 -8.45 0.86
CA HIS A 161 12.13 -9.76 0.73
C HIS A 161 12.92 -10.87 1.43
N PHE A 162 12.21 -11.93 1.78
CA PHE A 162 12.77 -13.17 2.32
C PHE A 162 12.28 -14.38 1.52
N GLU A 163 13.00 -15.50 1.60
CA GLU A 163 12.79 -16.68 0.76
C GLU A 163 11.38 -17.30 0.84
N ASN A 164 10.70 -17.13 1.97
CA ASN A 164 9.37 -17.69 2.23
C ASN A 164 8.20 -16.79 1.82
N GLY A 165 8.49 -15.67 1.13
CA GLY A 165 7.48 -14.68 0.74
C GLY A 165 7.18 -13.63 1.81
N ASP A 166 7.88 -13.67 2.93
CA ASP A 166 7.84 -12.62 3.93
C ASP A 166 8.55 -11.36 3.42
N PHE A 167 8.25 -10.23 4.02
CA PHE A 167 8.97 -9.00 3.77
C PHE A 167 9.05 -8.13 5.02
N SER A 168 9.98 -7.20 5.04
CA SER A 168 10.09 -6.20 6.10
C SER A 168 10.27 -4.79 5.54
N GLU A 169 9.95 -3.80 6.37
CA GLU A 169 10.39 -2.43 6.10
C GLU A 169 11.91 -2.36 6.05
N ALA A 170 12.42 -1.56 5.13
CA ALA A 170 13.84 -1.28 4.99
C ALA A 170 14.11 0.22 5.05
N SER A 171 15.37 0.61 5.25
CA SER A 171 15.74 2.01 5.11
C SER A 171 15.64 2.44 3.64
N HIS A 172 15.52 3.74 3.39
CA HIS A 172 15.37 4.29 2.03
C HIS A 172 16.63 4.17 1.17
N ARG A 173 17.75 3.68 1.73
CA ARG A 173 18.95 3.42 0.93
C ARG A 173 18.72 2.21 0.02
N ASP A 174 19.19 2.32 -1.21
CA ASP A 174 19.03 1.29 -2.24
C ASP A 174 19.63 -0.07 -1.82
N CYS A 175 20.72 -0.05 -1.06
CA CYS A 175 21.41 -1.26 -0.61
C CYS A 175 20.74 -1.98 0.59
N ASP A 176 19.75 -1.38 1.23
CA ASP A 176 19.14 -1.93 2.45
C ASP A 176 17.85 -2.73 2.18
N GLY A 177 17.33 -2.67 0.97
CA GLY A 177 16.12 -3.39 0.56
C GLY A 177 16.15 -3.76 -0.92
N ASP A 178 15.01 -4.21 -1.44
CA ASP A 178 14.90 -4.79 -2.77
C ASP A 178 14.03 -3.95 -3.72
N THR A 179 13.55 -2.76 -3.29
CA THR A 179 12.69 -1.90 -4.13
C THR A 179 13.47 -1.19 -5.25
N ARG A 180 14.80 -1.20 -5.21
CA ARG A 180 15.64 -0.50 -6.20
C ARG A 180 15.27 0.99 -6.30
N ILE A 181 15.36 1.67 -5.18
CA ILE A 181 14.94 3.07 -5.00
C ILE A 181 15.56 4.00 -6.04
N LEU A 182 16.83 3.81 -6.39
CA LEU A 182 17.50 4.62 -7.41
C LEU A 182 16.88 4.46 -8.79
N ASP A 183 16.47 3.25 -9.18
CA ASP A 183 15.79 3.02 -10.45
C ASP A 183 14.40 3.67 -10.47
N VAL A 184 13.67 3.62 -9.35
CA VAL A 184 12.36 4.28 -9.20
C VAL A 184 12.50 5.79 -9.30
N LEU A 185 13.46 6.39 -8.57
CA LEU A 185 13.72 7.83 -8.65
C LEU A 185 14.18 8.26 -10.04
N LYS A 186 15.02 7.45 -10.68
CA LYS A 186 15.43 7.68 -12.07
C LYS A 186 14.24 7.64 -13.03
N ALA A 187 13.31 6.70 -12.84
CA ALA A 187 12.10 6.63 -13.65
C ALA A 187 11.24 7.90 -13.53
N TYR A 188 11.07 8.44 -12.32
CA TYR A 188 10.39 9.73 -12.11
C TYR A 188 11.11 10.89 -12.78
N HIS A 189 12.44 10.95 -12.67
CA HIS A 189 13.23 11.97 -13.32
C HIS A 189 13.11 11.90 -14.85
N ASP A 190 13.29 10.70 -15.42
CA ASP A 190 13.31 10.48 -16.87
C ASP A 190 11.95 10.77 -17.54
N CYS A 191 10.85 10.60 -16.83
CA CYS A 191 9.51 10.94 -17.32
C CYS A 191 9.08 12.39 -17.03
N GLY A 192 9.91 13.19 -16.37
CA GLY A 192 9.61 14.60 -16.07
C GLY A 192 8.52 14.79 -15.02
N PHE A 193 8.49 13.94 -13.99
CA PHE A 193 7.52 14.06 -12.91
C PHE A 193 7.72 15.36 -12.12
N GLU A 194 6.67 16.15 -12.00
CA GLU A 194 6.65 17.44 -11.29
C GLU A 194 5.81 17.42 -10.00
N GLY A 195 5.24 16.26 -9.65
CA GLY A 195 4.41 16.09 -8.46
C GLY A 195 5.24 16.01 -7.17
N TYR A 196 4.54 15.82 -6.06
CA TYR A 196 5.20 15.66 -4.75
C TYR A 196 5.74 14.25 -4.57
N ILE A 197 6.96 14.16 -4.06
CA ILE A 197 7.60 12.91 -3.62
C ILE A 197 7.78 12.97 -2.11
N ARG A 198 7.28 11.97 -1.43
CA ARG A 198 7.43 11.81 0.01
C ARG A 198 8.26 10.58 0.30
N PRO A 199 9.31 10.66 1.14
CA PRO A 199 9.85 9.47 1.77
C PRO A 199 8.77 8.94 2.71
N ASP A 200 8.27 7.75 2.43
CA ASP A 200 7.25 7.10 3.24
C ASP A 200 7.88 6.49 4.50
N HIS A 201 7.09 5.73 5.28
CA HIS A 201 7.63 5.05 6.45
C HIS A 201 8.70 4.01 6.08
N GLY A 202 9.48 3.62 7.05
CA GLY A 202 10.54 2.65 6.93
C GLY A 202 10.83 2.00 8.27
N ARG A 203 12.10 1.81 8.61
CA ARG A 203 12.48 1.28 9.93
C ARG A 203 12.23 2.30 11.04
N HIS A 204 11.90 1.81 12.22
CA HIS A 204 11.82 2.62 13.42
C HIS A 204 13.23 3.02 13.87
N LEU A 205 13.41 4.30 14.15
CA LEU A 205 14.66 4.81 14.72
C LEU A 205 14.82 4.37 16.19
N TRP A 206 16.04 4.47 16.70
CA TRP A 206 16.37 3.99 18.05
C TRP A 206 15.55 4.61 19.19
N THR A 207 14.94 5.77 18.95
CA THR A 207 14.09 6.48 19.92
C THR A 207 12.59 6.32 19.67
N GLU A 208 12.21 5.61 18.63
CA GLU A 208 10.81 5.38 18.23
C GLU A 208 10.33 3.97 18.56
N GLY A 209 11.06 3.23 19.34
CA GLY A 209 10.67 1.87 19.69
C GLY A 209 9.34 1.83 20.41
N PRO A 210 8.59 0.69 20.34
CA PRO A 210 7.57 0.44 21.33
C PRO A 210 8.26 0.51 22.68
N GLY A 211 7.93 1.56 23.42
CA GLY A 211 8.49 1.79 24.75
C GLY A 211 8.25 0.64 25.68
#